data_5c9bb2e35e8ee24666eebf8081105e05
#
_entry.id   5c9bb2e35e8ee24666eebf8081105e05
#
_cell.length_a   1.000
_cell.length_b   1.000
_cell.length_c   1.000
_cell.angle_alpha   90.00
_cell.angle_beta   90.00
_cell.angle_gamma   90.00
#
_symmetry.space_group_name_H-M   'P 1'
#
loop_
_entity.id
_entity.type
_entity.pdbx_description
1 polymer ?
#
loop_
_entity_poly.entity_id
_entity_poly.type
_entity_poly.pdbx_seq_one_letter_code
_entity_poly.pdbx_strand_id
1 'polypeptide(L)'
;MRRVSVVVGLVLVGVLAMLSTGCVDQKKYDAVLLRNREQDKLLQEKEADIARLQERVEAMQARSGDAQRMLEQKDELLSAVQKERDEVRKAFADLLEVYKKLAGRPGGEGPIPGPVAIEIEQLAAEYPNLFEFDRATGRLRFASDITFDSGSNVVKPEARTALTKLAAILSSDVAKKIHATIIGHTDTDPVKKATTVALLKELGKTQNNMGLSIARAESVAEILKAGGVEAVRIITQGMGESQPLADNRTADGKAKNRRVEIFLAMGA
;
A
#
# COMPACT_ATOMS: atom_id res chain seq x y z
N MET A 1 101.13 -33.14 43.44
CA MET A 1 100.22 -32.01 43.83
C MET A 1 100.15 -30.85 42.82
N ARG A 2 101.09 -30.57 41.97
CA ARG A 2 101.10 -29.41 41.01
C ARG A 2 100.20 -29.62 39.81
N ARG A 3 99.86 -30.85 39.36
CA ARG A 3 98.95 -31.06 38.18
C ARG A 3 97.46 -30.96 38.51
N VAL A 4 97.00 -31.15 39.73
CA VAL A 4 95.63 -31.03 40.16
C VAL A 4 95.26 -29.59 40.28
N SER A 5 96.17 -28.72 40.76
CA SER A 5 95.85 -27.24 40.88
C SER A 5 95.73 -26.54 39.54
N VAL A 6 96.41 -27.02 38.49
CA VAL A 6 96.28 -26.41 37.14
C VAL A 6 94.98 -26.80 36.49
N VAL A 7 94.49 -28.02 36.67
CA VAL A 7 93.21 -28.46 36.12
C VAL A 7 92.03 -27.77 36.82
N VAL A 8 92.14 -27.64 38.16
CA VAL A 8 91.07 -26.96 38.90
C VAL A 8 91.01 -25.45 38.52
N GLY A 9 92.22 -24.79 38.32
CA GLY A 9 92.26 -23.38 37.85
C GLY A 9 91.69 -23.25 36.45
N LEU A 10 91.94 -24.15 35.52
CA LEU A 10 91.43 -24.11 34.16
C LEU A 10 89.86 -24.35 34.10
N VAL A 11 89.37 -25.24 34.95
CA VAL A 11 87.94 -25.53 35.06
C VAL A 11 87.22 -24.31 35.69
N LEU A 12 87.81 -23.66 36.70
CA LEU A 12 87.20 -22.44 37.32
C LEU A 12 87.21 -21.22 36.36
N VAL A 13 88.27 -21.08 35.55
CA VAL A 13 88.29 -20.01 34.50
C VAL A 13 87.33 -20.32 33.38
N GLY A 14 87.15 -21.57 32.99
CA GLY A 14 86.18 -22.03 32.00
C GLY A 14 84.74 -21.79 32.48
N VAL A 15 84.41 -22.04 33.73
CA VAL A 15 83.07 -21.81 34.34
C VAL A 15 82.84 -20.31 34.52
N LEU A 16 83.89 -19.53 34.88
CA LEU A 16 83.72 -18.03 34.96
C LEU A 16 83.53 -17.39 33.58
N ALA A 17 84.18 -17.95 32.53
CA ALA A 17 84.00 -17.47 31.14
C ALA A 17 82.63 -17.85 30.59
N MET A 18 82.01 -18.93 31.04
CA MET A 18 80.62 -19.26 30.66
C MET A 18 79.56 -18.42 31.38
N LEU A 19 79.91 -17.80 32.51
CA LEU A 19 79.01 -16.90 33.23
C LEU A 19 79.04 -15.47 32.69
N SER A 20 79.98 -15.10 31.84
CA SER A 20 80.14 -13.74 31.30
C SER A 20 79.49 -13.53 29.90
N THR A 21 78.90 -14.58 29.31
CA THR A 21 78.31 -14.48 27.96
C THR A 21 76.82 -14.17 27.97
N GLY A 22 76.26 -13.68 29.08
CA GLY A 22 74.82 -13.43 29.22
C GLY A 22 74.41 -12.01 29.58
N CYS A 23 75.30 -11.01 29.53
CA CYS A 23 74.91 -9.63 29.77
C CYS A 23 74.28 -9.01 28.53
N VAL A 24 72.98 -9.15 28.45
CA VAL A 24 72.17 -8.29 27.55
C VAL A 24 72.38 -6.84 28.00
N ASP A 25 72.72 -5.96 27.05
CA ASP A 25 72.83 -4.53 27.33
C ASP A 25 71.53 -4.05 28.02
N GLN A 26 71.69 -3.52 29.24
CA GLN A 26 70.55 -3.09 30.08
C GLN A 26 69.60 -2.19 29.29
N LYS A 27 70.13 -1.30 28.46
CA LYS A 27 69.31 -0.40 27.62
C LYS A 27 68.46 -1.16 26.60
N LYS A 28 69.00 -2.26 26.03
CA LYS A 28 68.20 -3.08 25.09
C LYS A 28 67.13 -3.89 25.82
N TYR A 29 67.45 -4.39 27.03
CA TYR A 29 66.46 -5.09 27.86
C TYR A 29 65.33 -4.16 28.27
N ASP A 30 65.61 -2.97 28.76
CA ASP A 30 64.61 -1.98 29.15
C ASP A 30 63.79 -1.51 27.96
N ALA A 31 64.38 -1.34 26.79
CA ALA A 31 63.63 -1.01 25.55
C ALA A 31 62.66 -2.14 25.11
N VAL A 32 63.05 -3.39 25.23
CA VAL A 32 62.17 -4.54 24.95
C VAL A 32 61.04 -4.61 25.98
N LEU A 33 61.38 -4.40 27.26
CA LEU A 33 60.39 -4.41 28.34
C LEU A 33 59.34 -3.29 28.16
N LEU A 34 59.75 -2.11 27.75
CA LEU A 34 58.90 -0.99 27.46
C LEU A 34 57.96 -1.33 26.27
N ARG A 35 58.51 -1.85 25.18
CA ARG A 35 57.76 -2.29 24.00
C ARG A 35 56.75 -3.37 24.33
N ASN A 36 57.09 -4.37 25.14
CA ASN A 36 56.19 -5.43 25.57
C ASN A 36 55.01 -4.81 26.38
N ARG A 37 55.29 -3.89 27.31
CA ARG A 37 54.24 -3.18 28.07
C ARG A 37 53.30 -2.37 27.18
N GLU A 38 53.84 -1.74 26.15
CA GLU A 38 53.03 -1.01 25.15
C GLU A 38 52.18 -2.00 24.33
N GLN A 39 52.74 -3.14 23.92
CA GLN A 39 52.01 -4.18 23.22
C GLN A 39 50.91 -4.79 24.09
N ASP A 40 51.21 -5.06 25.37
CA ASP A 40 50.18 -5.58 26.31
C ASP A 40 49.02 -4.63 26.50
N LYS A 41 49.32 -3.30 26.62
CA LYS A 41 48.25 -2.29 26.68
C LYS A 41 47.43 -2.25 25.40
N LEU A 42 48.07 -2.33 24.24
CA LEU A 42 47.36 -2.37 22.96
C LEU A 42 46.52 -3.63 22.80
N LEU A 43 47.01 -4.78 23.25
CA LEU A 43 46.26 -6.02 23.27
C LEU A 43 45.02 -5.89 24.16
N GLN A 44 45.15 -5.38 25.37
CA GLN A 44 44.00 -5.16 26.26
C GLN A 44 42.96 -4.20 25.65
N GLU A 45 43.41 -3.14 24.99
CA GLU A 45 42.51 -2.22 24.28
C GLU A 45 41.75 -2.92 23.14
N LYS A 46 42.47 -3.72 22.34
CA LYS A 46 41.87 -4.48 21.24
C LYS A 46 40.93 -5.55 21.73
N GLU A 47 41.24 -6.23 22.82
CA GLU A 47 40.32 -7.21 23.44
C GLU A 47 39.05 -6.55 23.96
N ALA A 48 39.16 -5.37 24.57
CA ALA A 48 37.99 -4.60 24.99
C ALA A 48 37.13 -4.14 23.79
N ASP A 49 37.77 -3.69 22.71
CA ASP A 49 37.07 -3.32 21.46
C ASP A 49 36.36 -4.53 20.83
N ILE A 50 37.02 -5.69 20.79
CA ILE A 50 36.43 -6.93 20.28
C ILE A 50 35.19 -7.30 21.11
N ALA A 51 35.30 -7.29 22.44
CA ALA A 51 34.15 -7.59 23.33
C ALA A 51 32.97 -6.65 23.08
N ARG A 52 33.25 -5.34 22.94
CA ARG A 52 32.22 -4.34 22.62
C ARG A 52 31.58 -4.56 21.26
N LEU A 53 32.37 -4.90 20.26
CA LEU A 53 31.86 -5.20 18.92
C LEU A 53 31.03 -6.47 18.90
N GLN A 54 31.44 -7.51 19.64
CA GLN A 54 30.64 -8.75 19.79
C GLN A 54 29.28 -8.47 20.40
N GLU A 55 29.20 -7.71 21.50
CA GLU A 55 27.95 -7.30 22.13
C GLU A 55 27.04 -6.53 21.14
N ARG A 56 27.63 -5.61 20.34
CA ARG A 56 26.85 -4.88 19.32
C ARG A 56 26.33 -5.78 18.21
N VAL A 57 27.11 -6.77 17.78
CA VAL A 57 26.70 -7.74 16.76
C VAL A 57 25.54 -8.59 17.29
N GLU A 58 25.64 -9.11 18.50
CA GLU A 58 24.58 -9.87 19.15
C GLU A 58 23.28 -9.05 19.28
N ALA A 59 23.39 -7.80 19.74
CA ALA A 59 22.24 -6.89 19.84
C ALA A 59 21.60 -6.57 18.47
N MET A 60 22.42 -6.41 17.41
CA MET A 60 21.91 -6.23 16.05
C MET A 60 21.26 -7.49 15.49
N GLN A 61 21.82 -8.66 15.75
CA GLN A 61 21.24 -9.94 15.33
C GLN A 61 19.88 -10.19 16.01
N ALA A 62 19.78 -9.91 17.31
CA ALA A 62 18.51 -9.99 18.02
C ALA A 62 17.44 -9.06 17.42
N ARG A 63 17.77 -7.78 17.17
CA ARG A 63 16.86 -6.81 16.55
C ARG A 63 16.46 -7.22 15.13
N SER A 64 17.40 -7.77 14.37
CA SER A 64 17.12 -8.28 13.01
C SER A 64 16.15 -9.46 13.05
N GLY A 65 16.33 -10.39 13.98
CA GLY A 65 15.42 -11.52 14.19
C GLY A 65 14.00 -11.09 14.60
N ASP A 66 13.89 -10.09 15.47
CA ASP A 66 12.60 -9.52 15.86
C ASP A 66 11.91 -8.81 14.70
N ALA A 67 12.65 -8.02 13.92
CA ALA A 67 12.13 -7.35 12.73
C ALA A 67 11.64 -8.35 11.68
N GLN A 68 12.35 -9.46 11.51
CA GLN A 68 11.98 -10.51 10.56
C GLN A 68 10.69 -11.22 10.98
N ARG A 69 10.51 -11.53 12.26
CA ARG A 69 9.27 -12.07 12.82
C ARG A 69 8.08 -11.11 12.65
N MET A 70 8.30 -9.81 12.86
CA MET A 70 7.27 -8.80 12.63
C MET A 70 6.87 -8.68 11.16
N LEU A 71 7.81 -8.83 10.22
CA LEU A 71 7.51 -8.85 8.80
C LEU A 71 6.68 -10.07 8.42
N GLU A 72 7.06 -11.26 8.87
CA GLU A 72 6.30 -12.49 8.64
C GLU A 72 4.86 -12.38 9.15
N GLN A 73 4.66 -11.87 10.37
CA GLN A 73 3.31 -11.64 10.93
C GLN A 73 2.50 -10.64 10.10
N LYS A 74 3.13 -9.57 9.61
CA LYS A 74 2.46 -8.59 8.75
C LYS A 74 2.10 -9.19 7.39
N ASP A 75 2.94 -10.01 6.82
CA ASP A 75 2.68 -10.68 5.54
C ASP A 75 1.53 -11.70 5.67
N GLU A 76 1.47 -12.45 6.77
CA GLU A 76 0.32 -13.31 7.06
C GLU A 76 -0.98 -12.51 7.21
N LEU A 77 -0.95 -11.41 7.97
CA LEU A 77 -2.11 -10.53 8.14
C LEU A 77 -2.55 -9.91 6.80
N LEU A 78 -1.60 -9.43 6.00
CA LEU A 78 -1.88 -8.88 4.66
C LEU A 78 -2.53 -9.94 3.76
N SER A 79 -2.03 -11.17 3.78
CA SER A 79 -2.59 -12.29 3.02
C SER A 79 -4.02 -12.59 3.45
N ALA A 80 -4.29 -12.65 4.77
CA ALA A 80 -5.63 -12.88 5.32
C ALA A 80 -6.62 -11.77 4.92
N VAL A 81 -6.22 -10.50 5.07
CA VAL A 81 -7.04 -9.34 4.68
C VAL A 81 -7.29 -9.30 3.18
N GLN A 82 -6.29 -9.67 2.36
CA GLN A 82 -6.46 -9.75 0.92
C GLN A 82 -7.48 -10.84 0.53
N LYS A 83 -7.41 -12.00 1.17
CA LYS A 83 -8.36 -13.08 0.94
C LYS A 83 -9.80 -12.68 1.32
N GLU A 84 -9.98 -12.11 2.50
CA GLU A 84 -11.30 -11.61 2.94
C GLU A 84 -11.85 -10.54 1.98
N ARG A 85 -11.01 -9.60 1.56
CA ARG A 85 -11.40 -8.60 0.54
C ARG A 85 -11.87 -9.26 -0.76
N ASP A 86 -11.17 -10.28 -1.23
CA ASP A 86 -11.49 -10.93 -2.50
C ASP A 86 -12.77 -11.77 -2.38
N GLU A 87 -13.01 -12.40 -1.22
CA GLU A 87 -14.27 -13.09 -0.91
C GLU A 87 -15.45 -12.10 -0.87
N VAL A 88 -15.33 -10.98 -0.19
CA VAL A 88 -16.36 -9.93 -0.15
C VAL A 88 -16.62 -9.37 -1.56
N ARG A 89 -15.58 -9.15 -2.35
CA ARG A 89 -15.72 -8.70 -3.74
C ARG A 89 -16.49 -9.70 -4.60
N LYS A 90 -16.19 -10.98 -4.47
CA LYS A 90 -16.87 -12.04 -5.20
C LYS A 90 -18.35 -12.09 -4.79
N ALA A 91 -18.63 -12.12 -3.49
CA ALA A 91 -20.00 -12.12 -2.99
C ALA A 91 -20.80 -10.90 -3.47
N PHE A 92 -20.16 -9.72 -3.52
CA PHE A 92 -20.79 -8.51 -4.05
C PHE A 92 -21.05 -8.61 -5.57
N ALA A 93 -20.11 -9.14 -6.36
CA ALA A 93 -20.29 -9.36 -7.78
C ALA A 93 -21.43 -10.36 -8.06
N ASP A 94 -21.50 -11.44 -7.30
CA ASP A 94 -22.56 -12.45 -7.39
C ASP A 94 -23.93 -11.82 -7.04
N LEU A 95 -23.97 -11.00 -5.99
CA LEU A 95 -25.19 -10.27 -5.60
C LEU A 95 -25.65 -9.29 -6.69
N LEU A 96 -24.72 -8.55 -7.33
CA LEU A 96 -25.03 -7.68 -8.46
C LEU A 96 -25.61 -8.46 -9.64
N GLU A 97 -25.09 -9.67 -9.93
CA GLU A 97 -25.62 -10.51 -11.00
C GLU A 97 -27.05 -11.01 -10.67
N VAL A 98 -27.30 -11.42 -9.43
CA VAL A 98 -28.65 -11.76 -8.96
C VAL A 98 -29.58 -10.57 -9.07
N TYR A 99 -29.12 -9.38 -8.63
CA TYR A 99 -29.86 -8.13 -8.74
C TYR A 99 -30.23 -7.79 -10.19
N LYS A 100 -29.27 -7.85 -11.12
CA LYS A 100 -29.52 -7.64 -12.56
C LYS A 100 -30.55 -8.61 -13.13
N LYS A 101 -30.51 -9.90 -12.75
CA LYS A 101 -31.44 -10.90 -13.17
C LYS A 101 -32.86 -10.65 -12.64
N LEU A 102 -32.98 -10.17 -11.39
CA LEU A 102 -34.27 -9.84 -10.78
C LEU A 102 -34.89 -8.58 -11.40
N ALA A 103 -34.06 -7.55 -11.62
CA ALA A 103 -34.45 -6.26 -12.20
C ALA A 103 -34.82 -6.38 -13.70
N GLY A 104 -34.21 -7.30 -14.44
CA GLY A 104 -34.45 -7.53 -15.88
C GLY A 104 -35.67 -8.39 -16.23
N ARG A 105 -36.59 -8.72 -15.30
CA ARG A 105 -37.78 -9.48 -15.60
C ARG A 105 -38.77 -8.63 -16.41
N PRO A 106 -39.23 -9.07 -17.59
CA PRO A 106 -40.23 -8.35 -18.38
C PRO A 106 -41.56 -8.20 -17.59
N GLY A 107 -41.99 -6.96 -17.39
CA GLY A 107 -43.29 -6.63 -16.75
C GLY A 107 -43.22 -6.21 -15.28
N GLY A 108 -42.03 -6.11 -14.67
CA GLY A 108 -41.84 -5.54 -13.33
C GLY A 108 -41.60 -4.02 -13.38
N GLU A 109 -42.20 -3.27 -12.45
CA GLU A 109 -41.66 -1.96 -12.11
C GLU A 109 -40.18 -2.17 -11.77
N GLY A 110 -39.30 -1.30 -12.33
CA GLY A 110 -37.87 -1.37 -12.02
C GLY A 110 -37.58 -1.23 -10.52
N PRO A 111 -36.31 -1.29 -10.09
CA PRO A 111 -35.93 -1.29 -8.68
C PRO A 111 -36.21 0.03 -7.94
N ILE A 112 -36.71 1.05 -8.65
CA ILE A 112 -37.06 2.36 -8.11
C ILE A 112 -38.50 2.76 -8.55
N PRO A 113 -39.19 3.63 -7.78
CA PRO A 113 -40.53 4.05 -8.11
C PRO A 113 -40.64 4.71 -9.50
N GLY A 114 -41.74 4.39 -10.23
CA GLY A 114 -41.96 4.92 -11.57
C GLY A 114 -41.80 6.42 -11.73
N PRO A 115 -42.37 7.27 -10.85
CA PRO A 115 -42.18 8.72 -10.92
C PRO A 115 -40.69 9.14 -10.86
N VAL A 116 -39.90 8.54 -9.97
CA VAL A 116 -38.47 8.83 -9.85
C VAL A 116 -37.70 8.37 -11.09
N ALA A 117 -38.05 7.20 -11.64
CA ALA A 117 -37.45 6.71 -12.87
C ALA A 117 -37.69 7.65 -14.05
N ILE A 118 -38.90 8.21 -14.17
CA ILE A 118 -39.26 9.20 -15.22
C ILE A 118 -38.40 10.46 -15.09
N GLU A 119 -38.23 11.00 -13.87
CA GLU A 119 -37.40 12.19 -13.64
C GLU A 119 -35.92 11.93 -14.01
N ILE A 120 -35.41 10.72 -13.72
CA ILE A 120 -34.04 10.31 -14.10
C ILE A 120 -33.92 10.14 -15.61
N GLU A 121 -34.93 9.57 -16.29
CA GLU A 121 -34.99 9.46 -17.75
C GLU A 121 -34.96 10.84 -18.41
N GLN A 122 -35.71 11.83 -17.87
CA GLN A 122 -35.69 13.21 -18.34
C GLN A 122 -34.32 13.85 -18.14
N LEU A 123 -33.69 13.63 -16.98
CA LEU A 123 -32.34 14.08 -16.72
C LEU A 123 -31.31 13.44 -17.68
N ALA A 124 -31.43 12.13 -17.98
CA ALA A 124 -30.58 11.47 -18.96
C ALA A 124 -30.76 12.03 -20.38
N ALA A 125 -31.99 12.39 -20.75
CA ALA A 125 -32.28 13.02 -22.02
C ALA A 125 -31.71 14.47 -22.12
N GLU A 126 -31.60 15.19 -20.99
CA GLU A 126 -30.94 16.50 -20.93
C GLU A 126 -29.41 16.39 -21.06
N TYR A 127 -28.80 15.27 -20.60
CA TYR A 127 -27.34 15.03 -20.62
C TYR A 127 -26.94 13.73 -21.34
N PRO A 128 -27.32 13.55 -22.62
CA PRO A 128 -27.21 12.25 -23.33
C PRO A 128 -25.78 11.78 -23.53
N ASN A 129 -24.79 12.71 -23.54
CA ASN A 129 -23.39 12.38 -23.69
C ASN A 129 -22.68 12.08 -22.36
N LEU A 130 -23.30 12.45 -21.24
CA LEU A 130 -22.70 12.35 -19.92
C LEU A 130 -22.97 11.01 -19.26
N PHE A 131 -24.22 10.54 -19.31
CA PHE A 131 -24.59 9.27 -18.72
C PHE A 131 -25.81 8.62 -19.42
N GLU A 132 -25.89 7.30 -19.28
CA GLU A 132 -26.99 6.47 -19.70
C GLU A 132 -27.76 6.00 -18.46
N PHE A 133 -29.08 5.95 -18.53
CA PHE A 133 -29.92 5.34 -17.49
C PHE A 133 -30.64 4.11 -18.02
N ASP A 134 -30.46 3.01 -17.33
CA ASP A 134 -31.17 1.75 -17.53
C ASP A 134 -32.25 1.58 -16.45
N ARG A 135 -33.49 1.87 -16.81
CA ARG A 135 -34.63 1.80 -15.90
C ARG A 135 -34.86 0.39 -15.33
N ALA A 136 -34.61 -0.64 -16.14
CA ALA A 136 -34.87 -2.01 -15.74
C ALA A 136 -33.94 -2.45 -14.59
N THR A 137 -32.73 -1.91 -14.56
CA THR A 137 -31.72 -2.20 -13.52
C THR A 137 -31.53 -1.08 -12.52
N GLY A 138 -32.14 0.09 -12.73
CA GLY A 138 -31.91 1.30 -11.92
C GLY A 138 -30.50 1.85 -12.01
N ARG A 139 -29.76 1.50 -13.09
CA ARG A 139 -28.34 1.82 -13.26
C ARG A 139 -28.14 3.07 -14.09
N LEU A 140 -27.39 4.02 -13.54
CA LEU A 140 -26.80 5.13 -14.29
C LEU A 140 -25.33 4.83 -14.56
N ARG A 141 -24.89 5.00 -15.81
CA ARG A 141 -23.51 4.79 -16.23
C ARG A 141 -22.91 6.09 -16.73
N PHE A 142 -21.92 6.61 -16.05
CA PHE A 142 -21.18 7.81 -16.39
C PHE A 142 -19.84 7.47 -17.02
N ALA A 143 -19.54 7.99 -18.22
CA ALA A 143 -18.21 7.85 -18.83
C ALA A 143 -17.21 8.71 -18.05
N SER A 144 -16.12 8.09 -17.54
CA SER A 144 -15.13 8.81 -16.70
C SER A 144 -14.44 9.95 -17.45
N ASP A 145 -14.19 9.80 -18.74
CA ASP A 145 -13.46 10.80 -19.54
C ASP A 145 -14.27 12.11 -19.71
N ILE A 146 -15.62 12.01 -19.62
CA ILE A 146 -16.52 13.16 -19.64
C ILE A 146 -16.77 13.68 -18.22
N THR A 147 -16.77 12.79 -17.24
CA THR A 147 -17.10 13.10 -15.84
C THR A 147 -15.92 13.70 -15.08
N PHE A 148 -14.69 13.24 -15.34
CA PHE A 148 -13.48 13.65 -14.60
C PHE A 148 -12.39 14.15 -15.53
N ASP A 149 -11.46 14.93 -14.97
CA ASP A 149 -10.20 15.22 -15.64
C ASP A 149 -9.28 13.97 -15.68
N SER A 150 -8.41 13.91 -16.71
CA SER A 150 -7.54 12.78 -16.94
C SER A 150 -6.63 12.46 -15.71
N GLY A 151 -6.77 11.28 -15.15
CA GLY A 151 -6.02 10.84 -13.98
C GLY A 151 -6.43 11.52 -12.67
N SER A 152 -7.60 12.20 -12.64
CA SER A 152 -8.12 12.93 -11.48
C SER A 152 -9.43 12.30 -10.98
N ASN A 153 -9.82 12.68 -9.78
CA ASN A 153 -11.14 12.48 -9.19
C ASN A 153 -11.97 13.78 -9.16
N VAL A 154 -11.44 14.88 -9.70
CA VAL A 154 -12.15 16.15 -9.77
C VAL A 154 -13.24 16.04 -10.81
N VAL A 155 -14.51 16.23 -10.37
CA VAL A 155 -15.68 16.16 -11.24
C VAL A 155 -15.81 17.45 -12.06
N LYS A 156 -15.92 17.31 -13.38
CA LYS A 156 -16.08 18.43 -14.31
C LYS A 156 -17.37 19.20 -14.07
N PRO A 157 -17.44 20.50 -14.40
CA PRO A 157 -18.60 21.36 -14.11
C PRO A 157 -19.93 20.82 -14.64
N GLU A 158 -19.97 20.32 -15.87
CA GLU A 158 -21.18 19.76 -16.48
C GLU A 158 -21.67 18.52 -15.71
N ALA A 159 -20.75 17.57 -15.42
CA ALA A 159 -21.07 16.38 -14.65
C ALA A 159 -21.52 16.74 -13.21
N ARG A 160 -20.90 17.74 -12.60
CA ARG A 160 -21.33 18.25 -11.29
C ARG A 160 -22.75 18.78 -11.33
N THR A 161 -23.12 19.53 -12.37
CA THR A 161 -24.48 20.06 -12.53
C THR A 161 -25.49 18.90 -12.64
N ALA A 162 -25.23 17.92 -13.50
CA ALA A 162 -26.11 16.73 -13.65
C ALA A 162 -26.22 15.92 -12.35
N LEU A 163 -25.10 15.70 -11.63
CA LEU A 163 -25.10 14.99 -10.34
C LEU A 163 -25.85 15.79 -9.25
N THR A 164 -25.78 17.11 -9.27
CA THR A 164 -26.56 17.97 -8.35
C THR A 164 -28.08 17.87 -8.62
N LYS A 165 -28.47 17.81 -9.90
CA LYS A 165 -29.89 17.58 -10.27
C LYS A 165 -30.33 16.15 -9.86
N LEU A 166 -29.49 15.16 -10.07
CA LEU A 166 -29.73 13.80 -9.59
C LEU A 166 -29.91 13.76 -8.07
N ALA A 167 -29.06 14.47 -7.33
CA ALA A 167 -29.17 14.57 -5.88
C ALA A 167 -30.52 15.20 -5.45
N ALA A 168 -30.98 16.24 -6.14
CA ALA A 168 -32.28 16.88 -5.88
C ALA A 168 -33.43 15.86 -6.08
N ILE A 169 -33.41 15.08 -7.16
CA ILE A 169 -34.35 13.97 -7.40
C ILE A 169 -34.35 12.97 -6.26
N LEU A 170 -33.14 12.49 -5.87
CA LEU A 170 -32.96 11.48 -4.81
C LEU A 170 -33.28 12.00 -3.40
N SER A 171 -33.34 13.32 -3.22
CA SER A 171 -33.70 13.98 -1.96
C SER A 171 -35.19 14.23 -1.83
N SER A 172 -35.98 14.00 -2.89
CA SER A 172 -37.43 14.16 -2.85
C SER A 172 -38.11 13.16 -1.92
N ASP A 173 -39.30 13.44 -1.43
CA ASP A 173 -40.02 12.59 -0.50
C ASP A 173 -40.29 11.18 -1.06
N VAL A 174 -40.55 11.09 -2.36
CA VAL A 174 -40.79 9.81 -3.06
C VAL A 174 -39.52 8.96 -3.15
N ALA A 175 -38.37 9.61 -3.18
CA ALA A 175 -37.07 8.94 -3.33
C ALA A 175 -36.35 8.67 -2.00
N LYS A 176 -36.89 9.07 -0.84
CA LYS A 176 -36.23 8.95 0.48
C LYS A 176 -35.80 7.51 0.86
N LYS A 177 -36.45 6.50 0.31
CA LYS A 177 -36.13 5.09 0.54
C LYS A 177 -35.16 4.52 -0.51
N ILE A 178 -34.72 5.29 -1.49
CA ILE A 178 -33.79 4.83 -2.52
C ILE A 178 -32.38 4.94 -2.01
N HIS A 179 -31.64 3.84 -2.07
CA HIS A 179 -30.21 3.76 -1.80
C HIS A 179 -29.41 3.85 -3.11
N ALA A 180 -28.26 4.48 -3.07
CA ALA A 180 -27.34 4.63 -4.19
C ALA A 180 -26.04 3.90 -3.91
N THR A 181 -25.74 2.89 -4.71
CA THR A 181 -24.41 2.24 -4.70
C THR A 181 -23.58 2.77 -5.86
N ILE A 182 -22.48 3.44 -5.56
CA ILE A 182 -21.63 4.13 -6.53
C ILE A 182 -20.35 3.29 -6.71
N ILE A 183 -20.10 2.85 -7.95
CA ILE A 183 -18.99 1.96 -8.27
C ILE A 183 -18.09 2.61 -9.31
N GLY A 184 -16.82 2.81 -8.97
CA GLY A 184 -15.80 3.29 -9.88
C GLY A 184 -15.06 2.14 -10.58
N HIS A 185 -14.76 2.33 -11.87
CA HIS A 185 -13.99 1.39 -12.69
C HIS A 185 -12.89 2.12 -13.44
N THR A 186 -11.82 1.41 -13.78
CA THR A 186 -10.73 1.86 -14.65
C THR A 186 -10.52 0.89 -15.81
N ASP A 187 -9.72 1.30 -16.78
CA ASP A 187 -9.07 0.37 -17.70
C ASP A 187 -7.87 -0.31 -17.03
N THR A 188 -7.12 -1.10 -17.82
CA THR A 188 -5.92 -1.81 -17.36
C THR A 188 -4.65 -0.96 -17.41
N ASP A 189 -4.69 0.29 -17.87
CA ASP A 189 -3.51 1.14 -17.89
C ASP A 189 -3.11 1.49 -16.46
N PRO A 190 -1.85 1.25 -16.07
CA PRO A 190 -1.41 1.51 -14.71
C PRO A 190 -1.35 3.02 -14.40
N VAL A 191 -1.65 3.39 -13.17
CA VAL A 191 -1.51 4.76 -12.67
C VAL A 191 -0.02 5.12 -12.60
N LYS A 192 0.47 5.91 -13.58
CA LYS A 192 1.87 6.35 -13.68
C LYS A 192 2.06 7.86 -13.56
N LYS A 193 0.98 8.65 -13.80
CA LYS A 193 1.05 10.11 -13.78
C LYS A 193 1.37 10.60 -12.37
N ALA A 194 2.47 11.34 -12.20
CA ALA A 194 2.94 11.79 -10.88
C ALA A 194 1.88 12.57 -10.09
N THR A 195 1.08 13.41 -10.79
CA THR A 195 -0.02 14.16 -10.17
C THR A 195 -1.12 13.23 -9.63
N THR A 196 -1.45 12.15 -10.33
CA THR A 196 -2.43 11.15 -9.87
C THR A 196 -1.89 10.38 -8.66
N VAL A 197 -0.62 9.97 -8.69
CA VAL A 197 0.03 9.27 -7.58
C VAL A 197 0.05 10.16 -6.32
N ALA A 198 0.41 11.44 -6.46
CA ALA A 198 0.41 12.40 -5.37
C ALA A 198 -1.00 12.61 -4.78
N LEU A 199 -2.01 12.79 -5.64
CA LEU A 199 -3.40 12.91 -5.26
C LEU A 199 -3.88 11.69 -4.45
N LEU A 200 -3.63 10.48 -4.93
CA LEU A 200 -4.06 9.26 -4.24
C LEU A 200 -3.36 9.10 -2.89
N LYS A 201 -2.08 9.48 -2.79
CA LYS A 201 -1.34 9.49 -1.54
C LYS A 201 -1.93 10.48 -0.54
N GLU A 202 -2.27 11.69 -0.97
CA GLU A 202 -2.92 12.72 -0.15
C GLU A 202 -4.28 12.24 0.39
N LEU A 203 -5.06 11.53 -0.45
CA LEU A 203 -6.34 10.94 -0.07
C LEU A 203 -6.21 9.65 0.77
N GLY A 204 -4.99 9.20 1.10
CA GLY A 204 -4.76 7.94 1.83
C GLY A 204 -5.17 6.69 1.04
N LYS A 205 -5.20 6.75 -0.30
CA LYS A 205 -5.57 5.64 -1.18
C LYS A 205 -4.34 4.93 -1.74
N THR A 206 -4.52 3.68 -2.16
CA THR A 206 -3.48 2.96 -2.91
C THR A 206 -3.22 3.65 -4.25
N GLN A 207 -1.92 3.78 -4.62
CA GLN A 207 -1.50 4.51 -5.83
C GLN A 207 -1.61 3.63 -7.09
N ASN A 208 -2.81 3.09 -7.32
CA ASN A 208 -3.12 2.19 -8.43
C ASN A 208 -4.57 2.40 -8.92
N ASN A 209 -5.00 1.60 -9.89
CA ASN A 209 -6.33 1.63 -10.47
C ASN A 209 -7.44 1.44 -9.43
N MET A 210 -7.19 0.64 -8.39
CA MET A 210 -8.12 0.47 -7.28
C MET A 210 -8.33 1.79 -6.52
N GLY A 211 -7.24 2.44 -6.09
CA GLY A 211 -7.34 3.71 -5.37
C GLY A 211 -8.01 4.82 -6.21
N LEU A 212 -7.70 4.89 -7.51
CA LEU A 212 -8.30 5.87 -8.40
C LEU A 212 -9.81 5.64 -8.57
N SER A 213 -10.24 4.39 -8.71
CA SER A 213 -11.65 4.04 -8.83
C SER A 213 -12.45 4.37 -7.56
N ILE A 214 -11.86 4.12 -6.38
CA ILE A 214 -12.46 4.50 -5.09
C ILE A 214 -12.59 6.02 -4.98
N ALA A 215 -11.51 6.77 -5.26
CA ALA A 215 -11.51 8.22 -5.17
C ALA A 215 -12.56 8.87 -6.08
N ARG A 216 -12.79 8.34 -7.27
CA ARG A 216 -13.84 8.79 -8.19
C ARG A 216 -15.23 8.50 -7.67
N ALA A 217 -15.49 7.31 -7.16
CA ALA A 217 -16.76 6.96 -6.55
C ALA A 217 -17.09 7.87 -5.34
N GLU A 218 -16.10 8.12 -4.49
CA GLU A 218 -16.24 9.03 -3.34
C GLU A 218 -16.52 10.47 -3.78
N SER A 219 -15.87 10.98 -4.84
CA SER A 219 -16.14 12.34 -5.34
C SER A 219 -17.57 12.51 -5.87
N VAL A 220 -18.14 11.48 -6.48
CA VAL A 220 -19.56 11.47 -6.87
C VAL A 220 -20.44 11.45 -5.63
N ALA A 221 -20.13 10.60 -4.65
CA ALA A 221 -20.88 10.51 -3.39
C ALA A 221 -20.94 11.85 -2.64
N GLU A 222 -19.82 12.59 -2.60
CA GLU A 222 -19.77 13.89 -1.95
C GLU A 222 -20.70 14.91 -2.61
N ILE A 223 -20.84 14.88 -3.94
CA ILE A 223 -21.80 15.74 -4.64
C ILE A 223 -23.24 15.37 -4.29
N LEU A 224 -23.56 14.08 -4.24
CA LEU A 224 -24.90 13.62 -3.85
C LEU A 224 -25.24 13.99 -2.40
N LYS A 225 -24.29 13.84 -1.48
CA LYS A 225 -24.43 14.26 -0.08
C LYS A 225 -24.64 15.77 0.05
N ALA A 226 -23.82 16.56 -0.67
CA ALA A 226 -23.95 18.01 -0.69
C ALA A 226 -25.30 18.47 -1.26
N GLY A 227 -25.91 17.69 -2.15
CA GLY A 227 -27.25 17.90 -2.70
C GLY A 227 -28.39 17.37 -1.83
N GLY A 228 -28.12 16.91 -0.59
CA GLY A 228 -29.14 16.53 0.39
C GLY A 228 -29.43 15.04 0.50
N VAL A 229 -28.70 14.16 -0.21
CA VAL A 229 -28.86 12.72 -0.05
C VAL A 229 -28.15 12.28 1.24
N GLU A 230 -28.87 11.61 2.13
CA GLU A 230 -28.33 11.15 3.41
C GLU A 230 -27.17 10.17 3.23
N ALA A 231 -26.10 10.36 4.00
CA ALA A 231 -24.88 9.54 3.87
C ALA A 231 -25.14 8.03 4.07
N VAL A 232 -26.09 7.65 4.94
CA VAL A 232 -26.47 6.25 5.20
C VAL A 232 -27.08 5.56 3.96
N ARG A 233 -27.60 6.33 3.01
CA ARG A 233 -28.18 5.84 1.77
C ARG A 233 -27.16 5.67 0.64
N ILE A 234 -25.90 6.04 0.86
CA ILE A 234 -24.86 6.04 -0.16
C ILE A 234 -23.76 5.05 0.21
N ILE A 235 -23.50 4.10 -0.69
CA ILE A 235 -22.40 3.16 -0.60
C ILE A 235 -21.43 3.45 -1.74
N THR A 236 -20.13 3.51 -1.45
CA THR A 236 -19.09 3.72 -2.46
C THR A 236 -18.17 2.52 -2.56
N GLN A 237 -17.79 2.15 -3.78
CA GLN A 237 -16.88 1.05 -4.04
C GLN A 237 -15.99 1.33 -5.24
N GLY A 238 -14.73 0.88 -5.19
CA GLY A 238 -13.86 0.83 -6.34
C GLY A 238 -13.66 -0.61 -6.80
N MET A 239 -13.74 -0.84 -8.10
CA MET A 239 -13.45 -2.12 -8.74
C MET A 239 -12.13 -2.11 -9.52
N GLY A 240 -11.49 -0.94 -9.66
CA GLY A 240 -10.31 -0.82 -10.51
C GLY A 240 -10.60 -1.40 -11.91
N GLU A 241 -9.70 -2.24 -12.38
CA GLU A 241 -9.77 -2.90 -13.69
C GLU A 241 -10.45 -4.29 -13.67
N SER A 242 -10.96 -4.74 -12.52
CA SER A 242 -11.41 -6.13 -12.31
C SER A 242 -12.73 -6.49 -13.03
N GLN A 243 -13.52 -5.50 -13.47
CA GLN A 243 -14.78 -5.71 -14.16
C GLN A 243 -14.85 -4.95 -15.49
N PRO A 244 -14.15 -5.38 -16.53
CA PRO A 244 -14.19 -4.74 -17.83
C PRO A 244 -15.56 -4.96 -18.52
N LEU A 245 -16.08 -3.91 -19.17
CA LEU A 245 -17.23 -3.98 -20.06
C LEU A 245 -16.83 -4.31 -21.50
N ALA A 246 -15.62 -3.95 -21.90
CA ALA A 246 -15.11 -4.08 -23.26
C ALA A 246 -13.64 -4.46 -23.26
N ASP A 247 -13.13 -4.81 -24.43
CA ASP A 247 -11.75 -5.25 -24.60
C ASP A 247 -10.75 -4.11 -24.31
N ASN A 248 -9.92 -4.29 -23.28
CA ASN A 248 -8.89 -3.33 -22.88
C ASN A 248 -7.74 -3.19 -23.90
N ARG A 249 -7.70 -3.99 -24.96
CA ARG A 249 -6.70 -3.87 -26.03
C ARG A 249 -7.02 -2.73 -27.00
N THR A 250 -8.26 -2.24 -27.03
CA THR A 250 -8.69 -1.15 -27.90
C THR A 250 -8.87 0.15 -27.12
N ALA A 251 -8.65 1.30 -27.78
CA ALA A 251 -8.87 2.61 -27.18
C ALA A 251 -10.33 2.81 -26.75
N ASP A 252 -11.27 2.41 -27.60
CA ASP A 252 -12.72 2.49 -27.32
C ASP A 252 -13.12 1.59 -26.16
N GLY A 253 -12.56 0.38 -26.10
CA GLY A 253 -12.82 -0.54 -24.99
C GLY A 253 -12.31 0.01 -23.67
N LYS A 254 -11.10 0.57 -23.65
CA LYS A 254 -10.57 1.26 -22.47
C LYS A 254 -11.46 2.44 -22.05
N ALA A 255 -11.92 3.26 -22.99
CA ALA A 255 -12.82 4.37 -22.71
C ALA A 255 -14.13 3.90 -22.05
N LYS A 256 -14.72 2.79 -22.54
CA LYS A 256 -15.93 2.18 -21.93
C LYS A 256 -15.66 1.58 -20.56
N ASN A 257 -14.46 1.07 -20.31
CA ASN A 257 -14.07 0.52 -19.01
C ASN A 257 -13.82 1.61 -17.97
N ARG A 258 -13.33 2.79 -18.36
CA ARG A 258 -13.22 3.98 -17.50
C ARG A 258 -14.60 4.58 -17.29
N ARG A 259 -15.29 4.20 -16.21
CA ARG A 259 -16.65 4.64 -15.91
C ARG A 259 -16.93 4.69 -14.42
N VAL A 260 -18.01 5.38 -14.06
CA VAL A 260 -18.67 5.27 -12.76
C VAL A 260 -20.09 4.80 -12.99
N GLU A 261 -20.51 3.80 -12.25
CA GLU A 261 -21.88 3.29 -12.25
C GLU A 261 -22.56 3.65 -10.92
N ILE A 262 -23.82 4.11 -10.98
CA ILE A 262 -24.66 4.33 -9.81
C ILE A 262 -25.85 3.38 -9.93
N PHE A 263 -25.97 2.47 -8.98
CA PHE A 263 -27.13 1.57 -8.88
C PHE A 263 -28.10 2.14 -7.85
N LEU A 264 -29.32 2.35 -8.27
CA LEU A 264 -30.41 2.83 -7.44
C LEU A 264 -31.37 1.67 -7.12
N ALA A 265 -31.66 1.48 -5.84
CA ALA A 265 -32.60 0.47 -5.39
C ALA A 265 -33.34 0.93 -4.14
N MET A 266 -34.57 0.40 -3.94
CA MET A 266 -35.26 0.61 -2.67
C MET A 266 -34.46 -0.02 -1.54
N GLY A 267 -34.29 0.74 -0.46
CA GLY A 267 -33.75 0.20 0.79
C GLY A 267 -34.71 -0.81 1.41
N ALA A 268 -34.13 -1.77 2.18
CA ALA A 268 -34.88 -2.79 2.89
C ALA A 268 -35.72 -2.20 4.04
#